data_a8d6245f7e7db7b1eb2ce70b6d394688
#
_entry.id   a8d6245f7e7db7b1eb2ce70b6d394688
#
_cell.length_a   1.000
_cell.length_b   1.000
_cell.length_c   1.000
_cell.angle_alpha   90.00
_cell.angle_beta   90.00
_cell.angle_gamma   90.00
#
_symmetry.space_group_name_H-M   'P 1'
#
loop_
_entity.id
_entity.type
_entity.pdbx_description
1 polymer ?
#
loop_
_entity_poly.entity_id
_entity_poly.type
_entity_poly.pdbx_seq_one_letter_code
_entity_poly.pdbx_strand_id
1 'polypeptide(L)'
;MYGSFFFYVLQYEAGKVRRHSIMTDDAKILETVIAEFEALTRIPRPSGHERAVSDYLKKRFAEIGCTVTQDEALNIIADLPAAEGCESAPRTILQGHMDMVCVAEPGVIYDSLSDPIKLQRTEEFLTADGTSLGGDDGIGVAEILTAMQYTEAHGPIRAIVTVDEEQGMTGARHLDAAHLKDARFLINCDSEDYHIMTVGSAGSVNLDFSRMLTRRESNLPAYRIAVAGLLGGHSGERIGDGRGNAIRTLALALQSLEKHGKIELVSFTGGTARNAIPPTAEAIIRTEVGEREIVGVLAGEEKRFRSIYGAADPAMKFAFGAAEHTGRVIGAAEQHALISLLTLLRTGVHDMSHLHADKVETSANLGVLRMDDSEVQVQYFPRSSVNERLDEIIAAAQTMAELTGFSLVVGTQSPAWREREESTLAKIMGEVYSAQNGGAQMTVESIHAGLETSWHAAKNPALDMVSIGVTAHGIHTPEERIEIAAIVPEAKLMMETLRRIAHEKK
;
A
#
# COMPACT_ATOMS: atom_id res chain seq x y z
N MET A 1 18.10 28.75 6.29
CA MET A 1 18.64 29.82 5.42
C MET A 1 19.75 29.19 4.56
N TYR A 2 19.38 28.53 3.48
CA TYR A 2 20.34 28.06 2.47
C TYR A 2 20.39 29.07 1.34
N GLY A 3 21.46 29.88 1.37
CA GLY A 3 21.73 30.86 0.31
C GLY A 3 22.25 30.14 -0.93
N SER A 4 21.56 30.33 -2.06
CA SER A 4 22.02 29.91 -3.37
C SER A 4 23.36 30.56 -3.69
N PHE A 5 24.46 29.81 -3.65
CA PHE A 5 25.75 30.29 -4.09
C PHE A 5 25.81 30.12 -5.61
N PHE A 6 25.60 31.22 -6.33
CA PHE A 6 25.94 31.33 -7.75
C PHE A 6 27.42 31.74 -7.89
N PHE A 7 28.26 30.86 -8.42
CA PHE A 7 29.60 31.24 -8.84
C PHE A 7 29.55 31.77 -10.29
N TYR A 8 30.02 33.00 -10.48
CA TYR A 8 30.17 33.60 -11.79
C TYR A 8 31.63 33.50 -12.28
N VAL A 9 31.85 32.90 -13.45
CA VAL A 9 33.14 32.98 -14.14
C VAL A 9 33.02 34.10 -15.15
N LEU A 10 33.85 35.13 -15.01
CA LEU A 10 33.94 36.25 -15.95
C LEU A 10 34.94 35.91 -17.08
N GLN A 11 34.46 35.62 -18.29
CA GLN A 11 35.29 35.63 -19.49
C GLN A 11 35.11 36.94 -20.19
N TYR A 12 36.22 37.64 -20.46
CA TYR A 12 36.25 38.86 -21.22
C TYR A 12 36.52 38.58 -22.71
N GLU A 13 35.53 38.73 -23.57
CA GLU A 13 35.71 38.87 -25.00
C GLU A 13 34.90 40.08 -25.50
N ALA A 14 35.64 41.02 -26.11
CA ALA A 14 35.11 42.12 -26.94
C ALA A 14 33.88 42.87 -26.40
N GLY A 15 33.99 43.46 -25.22
CA GLY A 15 33.07 44.54 -24.78
C GLY A 15 31.64 44.12 -24.40
N LYS A 16 31.30 42.83 -24.32
CA LYS A 16 30.00 42.32 -23.80
C LYS A 16 30.23 41.25 -22.73
N VAL A 17 29.85 41.57 -21.48
CA VAL A 17 29.83 40.59 -20.36
C VAL A 17 28.63 39.65 -20.61
N ARG A 18 28.87 38.45 -21.09
CA ARG A 18 27.88 37.37 -21.00
C ARG A 18 28.01 36.69 -19.66
N ARG A 19 27.02 36.86 -18.80
CA ARG A 19 26.90 36.08 -17.56
C ARG A 19 26.42 34.66 -17.94
N HIS A 20 27.31 33.69 -17.90
CA HIS A 20 26.92 32.30 -17.90
C HIS A 20 26.85 31.89 -16.41
N SER A 21 25.65 31.59 -15.90
CA SER A 21 25.49 30.90 -14.65
C SER A 21 25.87 29.45 -14.92
N ILE A 22 26.97 28.97 -14.35
CA ILE A 22 27.26 27.52 -14.29
C ILE A 22 26.34 27.02 -13.22
N MET A 23 25.36 26.19 -13.59
CA MET A 23 24.53 25.44 -12.63
C MET A 23 25.44 24.51 -11.81
N THR A 24 25.23 24.43 -10.50
CA THR A 24 25.85 23.39 -9.67
C THR A 24 25.33 22.02 -10.11
N ASP A 25 26.09 20.95 -9.87
CA ASP A 25 25.65 19.58 -10.18
C ASP A 25 24.28 19.28 -9.52
N ASP A 26 24.06 19.75 -8.30
CA ASP A 26 22.80 19.60 -7.58
C ASP A 26 21.61 20.30 -8.28
N ALA A 27 21.83 21.54 -8.75
CA ALA A 27 20.80 22.25 -9.50
C ALA A 27 20.50 21.56 -10.84
N LYS A 28 21.50 20.97 -11.48
CA LYS A 28 21.30 20.20 -12.71
C LYS A 28 20.51 18.92 -12.47
N ILE A 29 20.81 18.19 -11.41
CA ILE A 29 20.06 16.99 -11.01
C ILE A 29 18.60 17.36 -10.73
N LEU A 30 18.36 18.37 -9.89
CA LEU A 30 17.01 18.83 -9.55
C LEU A 30 16.19 19.18 -10.79
N GLU A 31 16.72 20.04 -11.66
CA GLU A 31 15.99 20.47 -12.84
C GLU A 31 15.77 19.32 -13.84
N THR A 32 16.67 18.32 -13.87
CA THR A 32 16.48 17.12 -14.71
C THR A 32 15.37 16.25 -14.17
N VAL A 33 15.37 15.91 -12.87
CA VAL A 33 14.30 15.10 -12.27
C VAL A 33 12.94 15.78 -12.43
N ILE A 34 12.87 17.11 -12.16
CA ILE A 34 11.62 17.86 -12.34
C ILE A 34 11.17 17.87 -13.81
N ALA A 35 12.08 18.00 -14.77
CA ALA A 35 11.73 18.01 -16.19
C ALA A 35 11.22 16.62 -16.66
N GLU A 36 11.85 15.53 -16.23
CA GLU A 36 11.36 14.17 -16.51
C GLU A 36 9.99 13.93 -15.87
N PHE A 37 9.79 14.35 -14.62
CA PHE A 37 8.51 14.23 -13.95
C PHE A 37 7.43 15.08 -14.63
N GLU A 38 7.72 16.34 -15.00
CA GLU A 38 6.78 17.20 -15.73
C GLU A 38 6.38 16.59 -17.09
N ALA A 39 7.31 15.90 -17.75
CA ALA A 39 6.98 15.22 -19.00
C ALA A 39 5.99 14.06 -18.77
N LEU A 40 6.10 13.32 -17.67
CA LEU A 40 5.16 12.28 -17.27
C LEU A 40 3.78 12.85 -16.90
N THR A 41 3.73 13.96 -16.16
CA THR A 41 2.45 14.60 -15.76
C THR A 41 1.63 15.09 -16.95
N ARG A 42 2.24 15.31 -18.11
CA ARG A 42 1.54 15.70 -19.35
C ARG A 42 0.83 14.53 -20.03
N ILE A 43 1.09 13.30 -19.63
CA ILE A 43 0.53 12.08 -20.22
C ILE A 43 -0.46 11.49 -19.26
N PRO A 44 -1.77 11.43 -19.59
CA PRO A 44 -2.76 10.70 -18.78
C PRO A 44 -2.33 9.24 -18.60
N ARG A 45 -2.29 8.79 -17.35
CA ARG A 45 -1.75 7.46 -16.99
C ARG A 45 -2.48 6.79 -15.82
N PRO A 46 -3.85 6.82 -15.79
CA PRO A 46 -4.58 6.05 -14.78
C PRO A 46 -4.36 4.56 -14.99
N SER A 47 -4.38 3.78 -13.89
CA SER A 47 -4.24 2.32 -13.92
C SER A 47 -5.15 1.67 -14.96
N GLY A 48 -4.62 0.73 -15.75
CA GLY A 48 -5.29 0.07 -16.87
C GLY A 48 -5.29 0.87 -18.20
N HIS A 49 -4.70 2.07 -18.24
CA HIS A 49 -4.66 2.94 -19.43
C HIS A 49 -3.25 3.48 -19.75
N GLU A 50 -2.21 2.70 -19.46
CA GLU A 50 -0.81 3.13 -19.49
C GLU A 50 -0.15 3.10 -20.87
N ARG A 51 -0.85 2.73 -21.95
CA ARG A 51 -0.27 2.61 -23.30
C ARG A 51 0.54 3.84 -23.71
N ALA A 52 0.01 5.03 -23.51
CA ALA A 52 0.65 6.26 -23.95
C ALA A 52 1.95 6.56 -23.17
N VAL A 53 1.94 6.38 -21.84
CA VAL A 53 3.12 6.60 -21.01
C VAL A 53 4.17 5.50 -21.22
N SER A 54 3.74 4.25 -21.43
CA SER A 54 4.64 3.14 -21.77
C SER A 54 5.37 3.38 -23.09
N ASP A 55 4.66 3.84 -24.14
CA ASP A 55 5.26 4.19 -25.44
C ASP A 55 6.21 5.39 -25.32
N TYR A 56 5.90 6.37 -24.47
CA TYR A 56 6.77 7.48 -24.13
C TYR A 56 8.06 7.00 -23.46
N LEU A 57 7.95 6.21 -22.40
CA LEU A 57 9.07 5.67 -21.64
C LEU A 57 9.97 4.79 -22.50
N LYS A 58 9.40 3.96 -23.37
CA LYS A 58 10.16 3.17 -24.35
C LYS A 58 11.09 4.05 -25.20
N LYS A 59 10.57 5.17 -25.70
CA LYS A 59 11.33 6.12 -26.49
C LYS A 59 12.37 6.83 -25.62
N ARG A 60 11.98 7.28 -24.42
CA ARG A 60 12.85 8.05 -23.53
C ARG A 60 14.06 7.24 -23.05
N PHE A 61 13.88 5.97 -22.67
CA PHE A 61 14.99 5.08 -22.33
C PHE A 61 15.91 4.77 -23.52
N ALA A 62 15.35 4.65 -24.73
CA ALA A 62 16.17 4.49 -25.92
C ALA A 62 17.02 5.73 -26.23
N GLU A 63 16.53 6.94 -25.96
CA GLU A 63 17.30 8.21 -26.08
C GLU A 63 18.46 8.28 -25.09
N ILE A 64 18.36 7.64 -23.92
CA ILE A 64 19.45 7.52 -22.93
C ILE A 64 20.52 6.49 -23.39
N GLY A 65 20.22 5.65 -24.39
CA GLY A 65 21.11 4.64 -24.92
C GLY A 65 20.80 3.22 -24.43
N CYS A 66 19.63 2.98 -23.85
CA CYS A 66 19.23 1.65 -23.42
C CYS A 66 18.72 0.79 -24.59
N THR A 67 18.91 -0.53 -24.46
CA THR A 67 18.14 -1.51 -25.22
C THR A 67 16.84 -1.73 -24.54
N VAL A 68 15.69 -1.40 -25.20
CA VAL A 68 14.37 -1.38 -24.56
C VAL A 68 13.48 -2.48 -25.09
N THR A 69 12.88 -3.24 -24.18
CA THR A 69 11.78 -4.18 -24.44
C THR A 69 10.51 -3.62 -23.80
N GLN A 70 9.39 -3.65 -24.51
CA GLN A 70 8.05 -3.44 -23.98
C GLN A 70 7.34 -4.77 -24.09
N ASP A 71 6.91 -5.33 -22.94
CA ASP A 71 6.26 -6.62 -22.90
C ASP A 71 4.75 -6.55 -23.27
N GLU A 72 4.07 -7.70 -23.24
CA GLU A 72 2.65 -7.78 -23.58
C GLU A 72 1.73 -7.04 -22.58
N ALA A 73 2.20 -6.94 -21.30
CA ALA A 73 1.50 -6.18 -20.27
C ALA A 73 1.75 -4.66 -20.36
N LEU A 74 2.66 -4.22 -21.23
CA LEU A 74 3.16 -2.86 -21.40
C LEU A 74 4.24 -2.44 -20.40
N ASN A 75 4.80 -3.35 -19.60
CA ASN A 75 5.96 -3.03 -18.79
C ASN A 75 7.14 -2.60 -19.69
N ILE A 76 7.95 -1.68 -19.20
CA ILE A 76 9.20 -1.29 -19.85
C ILE A 76 10.37 -1.97 -19.15
N ILE A 77 11.18 -2.67 -19.93
CA ILE A 77 12.45 -3.27 -19.50
C ILE A 77 13.55 -2.61 -20.31
N ALA A 78 14.41 -1.80 -19.69
CA ALA A 78 15.44 -1.02 -20.36
C ALA A 78 16.82 -1.35 -19.81
N ASP A 79 17.66 -1.98 -20.65
CA ASP A 79 19.01 -2.40 -20.29
C ASP A 79 20.03 -1.33 -20.72
N LEU A 80 20.78 -0.79 -19.76
CA LEU A 80 21.93 0.09 -19.96
C LEU A 80 23.22 -0.74 -19.76
N PRO A 81 24.16 -0.77 -20.73
CA PRO A 81 25.44 -1.42 -20.57
C PRO A 81 26.24 -0.83 -19.39
N ALA A 82 27.14 -1.57 -18.81
CA ALA A 82 28.04 -1.05 -17.79
C ALA A 82 28.90 0.10 -18.35
N ALA A 83 29.28 1.03 -17.48
CA ALA A 83 30.31 1.99 -17.77
C ALA A 83 31.66 1.29 -18.01
N GLU A 84 32.54 1.92 -18.82
CA GLU A 84 33.86 1.38 -19.13
C GLU A 84 34.64 1.01 -17.86
N GLY A 85 35.13 -0.24 -17.80
CA GLY A 85 35.85 -0.77 -16.65
C GLY A 85 34.97 -1.31 -15.51
N CYS A 86 33.66 -1.23 -15.63
CA CYS A 86 32.68 -1.73 -14.63
C CYS A 86 31.89 -2.95 -15.11
N GLU A 87 32.29 -3.61 -16.20
CA GLU A 87 31.56 -4.71 -16.86
C GLU A 87 31.45 -5.96 -15.97
N SER A 88 32.37 -6.13 -15.02
CA SER A 88 32.36 -7.25 -14.08
C SER A 88 31.47 -7.03 -12.86
N ALA A 89 30.95 -5.83 -12.66
CA ALA A 89 30.04 -5.54 -11.55
C ALA A 89 28.72 -6.29 -11.70
N PRO A 90 28.03 -6.61 -10.59
CA PRO A 90 26.72 -7.24 -10.69
C PRO A 90 25.69 -6.29 -11.30
N ARG A 91 24.71 -6.86 -12.04
CA ARG A 91 23.57 -6.10 -12.54
C ARG A 91 22.71 -5.61 -11.37
N THR A 92 22.33 -4.34 -11.45
CA THR A 92 21.34 -3.72 -10.55
C THR A 92 20.07 -3.37 -11.32
N ILE A 93 18.93 -3.71 -10.77
CA ILE A 93 17.63 -3.28 -11.28
C ILE A 93 17.21 -2.00 -10.54
N LEU A 94 16.71 -1.00 -11.28
CA LEU A 94 15.97 0.15 -10.78
C LEU A 94 14.52 -0.06 -11.16
N GLN A 95 13.59 0.01 -10.21
CA GLN A 95 12.21 -0.35 -10.45
C GLN A 95 11.25 0.69 -9.88
N GLY A 96 10.21 0.98 -10.65
CA GLY A 96 9.08 1.82 -10.27
C GLY A 96 7.86 1.50 -11.12
N HIS A 97 6.72 2.17 -10.89
CA HIS A 97 5.52 1.99 -11.70
C HIS A 97 5.13 3.26 -12.46
N MET A 98 4.40 3.10 -13.59
CA MET A 98 4.09 4.21 -14.45
C MET A 98 2.66 4.73 -14.33
N ASP A 99 1.77 3.97 -13.72
CA ASP A 99 0.38 4.40 -13.48
C ASP A 99 0.27 5.33 -12.25
N MET A 100 -0.91 5.80 -11.96
CA MET A 100 -1.20 6.64 -10.79
C MET A 100 -2.68 6.57 -10.40
N VAL A 101 -2.98 6.84 -9.14
CA VAL A 101 -4.35 7.12 -8.69
C VAL A 101 -4.80 8.50 -9.14
N CYS A 102 -5.87 8.53 -9.93
CA CYS A 102 -6.43 9.78 -10.47
C CYS A 102 -7.67 10.19 -9.70
N VAL A 103 -7.53 11.20 -8.85
CA VAL A 103 -8.63 11.82 -8.08
C VAL A 103 -8.60 13.34 -8.25
N ALA A 104 -9.74 13.98 -8.02
CA ALA A 104 -9.87 15.44 -8.10
C ALA A 104 -10.65 15.98 -6.91
N GLU A 105 -10.42 17.25 -6.57
CA GLU A 105 -11.20 17.98 -5.57
C GLU A 105 -12.68 18.09 -5.97
N PRO A 106 -13.61 18.14 -4.99
CA PRO A 106 -15.01 18.35 -5.27
C PRO A 106 -15.26 19.65 -6.08
N GLY A 107 -15.85 19.51 -7.27
CA GLY A 107 -16.15 20.64 -8.16
C GLY A 107 -15.10 20.91 -9.24
N VAL A 108 -13.96 20.25 -9.22
CA VAL A 108 -12.98 20.27 -10.31
C VAL A 108 -13.44 19.33 -11.43
N ILE A 109 -13.48 19.83 -12.65
CA ILE A 109 -13.76 19.03 -13.86
C ILE A 109 -12.43 18.47 -14.35
N TYR A 110 -12.29 17.16 -14.26
CA TYR A 110 -11.07 16.44 -14.64
C TYR A 110 -11.44 15.08 -15.25
N ASP A 111 -10.95 14.83 -16.46
CA ASP A 111 -11.05 13.53 -17.13
C ASP A 111 -9.69 12.85 -17.10
N SER A 112 -9.53 11.86 -16.24
CA SER A 112 -8.27 11.12 -16.06
C SER A 112 -7.74 10.41 -17.32
N LEU A 113 -8.58 10.23 -18.33
CA LEU A 113 -8.20 9.57 -19.59
C LEU A 113 -7.66 10.56 -20.64
N SER A 114 -7.92 11.85 -20.49
CA SER A 114 -7.58 12.85 -21.50
C SER A 114 -6.85 14.09 -20.97
N ASP A 115 -7.07 14.45 -19.71
CA ASP A 115 -6.52 15.68 -19.16
C ASP A 115 -5.14 15.46 -18.51
N PRO A 116 -4.15 16.29 -18.81
CA PRO A 116 -2.85 16.26 -18.15
C PRO A 116 -2.97 16.77 -16.71
N ILE A 117 -2.07 16.33 -15.85
CA ILE A 117 -1.90 16.92 -14.52
C ILE A 117 -1.26 18.31 -14.68
N LYS A 118 -1.84 19.31 -14.03
CA LYS A 118 -1.32 20.68 -14.02
C LYS A 118 -0.35 20.85 -12.86
N LEU A 119 0.92 20.52 -13.12
CA LEU A 119 1.99 20.63 -12.14
C LEU A 119 2.15 22.07 -11.65
N GLN A 120 2.23 22.24 -10.34
CA GLN A 120 2.58 23.50 -9.67
C GLN A 120 3.88 23.31 -8.88
N ARG A 121 4.74 24.33 -8.89
CA ARG A 121 6.01 24.33 -8.17
C ARG A 121 6.10 25.56 -7.28
N THR A 122 6.34 25.32 -6.00
CA THR A 122 6.72 26.36 -5.02
C THR A 122 8.21 26.26 -4.68
N GLU A 123 8.69 26.99 -3.67
CA GLU A 123 10.06 26.82 -3.15
C GLU A 123 10.20 25.51 -2.37
N GLU A 124 9.13 24.99 -1.78
CA GLU A 124 9.15 23.83 -0.87
C GLU A 124 8.57 22.57 -1.51
N PHE A 125 7.53 22.69 -2.35
CA PHE A 125 6.76 21.56 -2.83
C PHE A 125 6.49 21.58 -4.34
N LEU A 126 6.39 20.36 -4.91
CA LEU A 126 5.66 20.08 -6.13
C LEU A 126 4.24 19.65 -5.77
N THR A 127 3.22 20.20 -6.44
CA THR A 127 1.80 19.92 -6.24
C THR A 127 1.06 19.89 -7.56
N ALA A 128 -0.22 19.54 -7.57
CA ALA A 128 -1.11 19.65 -8.73
C ALA A 128 -2.24 20.66 -8.46
N ASP A 129 -2.85 21.19 -9.53
CA ASP A 129 -3.96 22.13 -9.47
C ASP A 129 -5.30 21.37 -9.35
N GLY A 130 -5.69 21.07 -8.12
CA GLY A 130 -6.99 20.46 -7.79
C GLY A 130 -7.13 18.99 -8.15
N THR A 131 -6.02 18.28 -8.41
CA THR A 131 -6.00 16.83 -8.65
C THR A 131 -4.89 16.17 -7.86
N SER A 132 -4.89 14.82 -7.78
CA SER A 132 -3.69 14.08 -7.39
C SER A 132 -2.52 14.46 -8.29
N LEU A 133 -1.30 14.39 -7.76
CA LEU A 133 -0.08 14.79 -8.45
C LEU A 133 0.50 13.66 -9.31
N GLY A 134 0.34 12.41 -8.84
CA GLY A 134 1.01 11.23 -9.41
C GLY A 134 2.51 11.24 -9.14
N GLY A 135 2.90 11.78 -8.00
CA GLY A 135 4.26 11.68 -7.48
C GLY A 135 4.62 10.23 -7.21
N ASP A 136 3.68 9.49 -6.67
CA ASP A 136 3.64 8.04 -6.59
C ASP A 136 3.23 7.45 -7.96
N ASP A 137 4.10 6.71 -8.67
CA ASP A 137 5.57 6.68 -8.52
C ASP A 137 6.27 7.45 -9.69
N GLY A 138 5.59 8.48 -10.20
CA GLY A 138 6.13 9.27 -11.32
C GLY A 138 7.46 9.95 -11.00
N ILE A 139 7.69 10.34 -9.74
CA ILE A 139 8.95 10.94 -9.32
C ILE A 139 10.08 9.91 -9.25
N GLY A 140 9.80 8.69 -8.76
CA GLY A 140 10.75 7.59 -8.75
C GLY A 140 11.16 7.19 -10.17
N VAL A 141 10.21 7.14 -11.11
CA VAL A 141 10.53 6.92 -12.54
C VAL A 141 11.41 8.05 -13.10
N ALA A 142 11.17 9.31 -12.73
CA ALA A 142 12.01 10.44 -13.15
C ALA A 142 13.42 10.36 -12.54
N GLU A 143 13.56 9.89 -11.31
CA GLU A 143 14.86 9.66 -10.69
C GLU A 143 15.60 8.48 -11.33
N ILE A 144 14.93 7.39 -11.69
CA ILE A 144 15.50 6.27 -12.46
C ILE A 144 16.09 6.78 -13.78
N LEU A 145 15.32 7.57 -14.56
CA LEU A 145 15.78 8.17 -15.81
C LEU A 145 17.02 9.05 -15.58
N THR A 146 17.01 9.85 -14.53
CA THR A 146 18.11 10.76 -14.18
C THR A 146 19.35 9.97 -13.74
N ALA A 147 19.21 8.97 -12.89
CA ALA A 147 20.31 8.14 -12.42
C ALA A 147 20.98 7.37 -13.57
N MET A 148 20.20 6.79 -14.49
CA MET A 148 20.72 6.10 -15.67
C MET A 148 21.44 7.04 -16.64
N GLN A 149 21.07 8.32 -16.67
CA GLN A 149 21.69 9.31 -17.57
C GLN A 149 22.99 9.90 -16.98
N TYR A 150 23.09 10.04 -15.65
CA TYR A 150 24.16 10.82 -15.03
C TYR A 150 25.12 10.02 -14.12
N THR A 151 24.88 8.75 -13.85
CA THR A 151 25.83 7.94 -13.08
C THR A 151 27.01 7.55 -13.96
N GLU A 152 28.18 8.16 -13.72
CA GLU A 152 29.37 7.97 -14.57
C GLU A 152 30.01 6.57 -14.42
N ALA A 153 30.01 5.99 -13.21
CA ALA A 153 30.58 4.69 -12.92
C ALA A 153 29.50 3.76 -12.38
N HIS A 154 29.06 2.80 -13.19
CA HIS A 154 28.02 1.83 -12.81
C HIS A 154 28.25 0.49 -13.51
N GLY A 155 27.83 -0.60 -12.86
CA GLY A 155 27.67 -1.90 -13.50
C GLY A 155 26.53 -1.91 -14.53
N PRO A 156 26.19 -3.06 -15.11
CA PRO A 156 25.00 -3.15 -15.95
C PRO A 156 23.75 -2.74 -15.15
N ILE A 157 22.95 -1.81 -15.67
CA ILE A 157 21.68 -1.39 -15.05
C ILE A 157 20.52 -1.89 -15.91
N ARG A 158 19.44 -2.32 -15.26
CA ARG A 158 18.15 -2.57 -15.88
C ARG A 158 17.10 -1.71 -15.19
N ALA A 159 16.42 -0.83 -15.92
CA ALA A 159 15.18 -0.25 -15.45
C ALA A 159 14.02 -1.21 -15.74
N ILE A 160 13.13 -1.38 -14.77
CA ILE A 160 11.83 -2.06 -14.93
C ILE A 160 10.78 -1.07 -14.46
N VAL A 161 9.94 -0.60 -15.40
CA VAL A 161 8.82 0.28 -15.08
C VAL A 161 7.53 -0.46 -15.40
N THR A 162 6.74 -0.72 -14.39
CA THR A 162 5.57 -1.59 -14.42
C THR A 162 4.28 -0.80 -14.64
N VAL A 163 3.18 -1.51 -14.93
CA VAL A 163 1.83 -1.00 -15.09
C VAL A 163 0.91 -1.52 -13.98
N ASP A 164 -0.21 -0.81 -13.73
CA ASP A 164 -1.33 -1.25 -12.90
C ASP A 164 -0.89 -1.67 -11.48
N GLU A 165 0.05 -0.93 -10.89
CA GLU A 165 0.48 -1.14 -9.50
C GLU A 165 -0.69 -0.88 -8.56
N GLU A 166 -1.32 0.28 -8.69
CA GLU A 166 -2.31 0.87 -7.81
C GLU A 166 -3.64 0.09 -7.69
N GLN A 167 -3.94 -0.77 -8.68
CA GLN A 167 -5.15 -1.59 -8.66
C GLN A 167 -4.90 -3.08 -8.49
N GLY A 168 -3.72 -3.58 -8.84
CA GLY A 168 -3.52 -5.02 -8.78
C GLY A 168 -2.11 -5.53 -8.99
N MET A 169 -1.12 -4.65 -9.12
CA MET A 169 0.28 -4.99 -9.40
C MET A 169 0.40 -5.92 -10.62
N THR A 170 -0.47 -5.69 -11.62
CA THR A 170 -0.61 -6.59 -12.78
C THR A 170 0.69 -6.65 -13.57
N GLY A 171 1.40 -5.53 -13.69
CA GLY A 171 2.70 -5.45 -14.34
C GLY A 171 3.74 -6.34 -13.67
N ALA A 172 3.97 -6.15 -12.38
CA ALA A 172 4.93 -6.96 -11.63
C ALA A 172 4.53 -8.44 -11.60
N ARG A 173 3.24 -8.74 -11.49
CA ARG A 173 2.70 -10.10 -11.48
C ARG A 173 2.95 -10.84 -12.79
N HIS A 174 2.82 -10.18 -13.95
CA HIS A 174 3.01 -10.80 -15.27
C HIS A 174 4.44 -10.68 -15.82
N LEU A 175 5.30 -9.86 -15.21
CA LEU A 175 6.70 -9.73 -15.61
C LEU A 175 7.38 -11.10 -15.69
N ASP A 176 8.08 -11.39 -16.81
CA ASP A 176 8.82 -12.64 -16.94
C ASP A 176 10.00 -12.66 -15.94
N ALA A 177 10.09 -13.75 -15.17
CA ALA A 177 11.17 -13.98 -14.22
C ALA A 177 12.59 -13.94 -14.87
N ALA A 178 12.68 -14.15 -16.18
CA ALA A 178 13.95 -14.04 -16.91
C ALA A 178 14.57 -12.64 -16.77
N HIS A 179 13.75 -11.58 -16.63
CA HIS A 179 14.23 -10.21 -16.44
C HIS A 179 14.81 -9.93 -15.05
N LEU A 180 14.62 -10.85 -14.09
CA LEU A 180 15.12 -10.71 -12.71
C LEU A 180 16.30 -11.62 -12.41
N LYS A 181 16.47 -12.74 -13.16
CA LYS A 181 17.41 -13.83 -12.81
C LYS A 181 18.89 -13.48 -12.90
N ASP A 182 19.27 -12.55 -13.78
CA ASP A 182 20.66 -12.14 -14.01
C ASP A 182 21.08 -10.93 -13.16
N ALA A 183 20.17 -10.42 -12.30
CA ALA A 183 20.45 -9.32 -11.40
C ALA A 183 20.76 -9.83 -9.97
N ARG A 184 21.65 -9.12 -9.28
CA ARG A 184 21.96 -9.34 -7.86
C ARG A 184 21.17 -8.40 -6.96
N PHE A 185 20.96 -7.15 -7.39
CA PHE A 185 20.39 -6.08 -6.62
C PHE A 185 19.15 -5.50 -7.32
N LEU A 186 18.19 -5.04 -6.52
CA LEU A 186 17.06 -4.25 -6.99
C LEU A 186 16.79 -3.09 -6.03
N ILE A 187 16.73 -1.88 -6.58
CA ILE A 187 16.30 -0.67 -5.89
C ILE A 187 14.91 -0.32 -6.46
N ASN A 188 13.89 -0.46 -5.63
CA ASN A 188 12.54 0.02 -5.94
C ASN A 188 12.45 1.47 -5.46
N CYS A 189 11.77 2.34 -6.23
CA CYS A 189 11.68 3.78 -5.96
C CYS A 189 10.30 4.23 -5.48
N ASP A 190 9.51 3.31 -4.97
CA ASP A 190 8.10 3.44 -4.64
C ASP A 190 7.89 3.53 -3.11
N SER A 191 8.74 4.28 -2.42
CA SER A 191 8.58 4.66 -1.02
C SER A 191 8.37 6.17 -0.88
N GLU A 192 7.88 6.61 0.29
CA GLU A 192 7.32 7.93 0.48
C GLU A 192 8.12 8.81 1.47
N ASP A 193 9.31 8.37 1.88
CA ASP A 193 10.15 9.12 2.83
C ASP A 193 11.64 8.85 2.60
N TYR A 194 12.38 9.89 2.25
CA TYR A 194 13.84 9.85 2.05
C TYR A 194 14.62 9.29 3.24
N HIS A 195 14.09 9.38 4.45
CA HIS A 195 14.76 8.92 5.66
C HIS A 195 14.49 7.45 5.99
N ILE A 196 13.67 6.78 5.19
CA ILE A 196 13.24 5.39 5.41
C ILE A 196 13.70 4.51 4.25
N MET A 197 14.24 3.35 4.59
CA MET A 197 14.54 2.27 3.64
C MET A 197 13.68 1.07 3.99
N THR A 198 12.78 0.70 3.10
CA THR A 198 11.95 -0.49 3.26
C THR A 198 12.70 -1.72 2.75
N VAL A 199 12.72 -2.79 3.56
CA VAL A 199 13.45 -4.05 3.29
C VAL A 199 12.54 -5.28 3.32
N GLY A 200 11.23 -5.07 3.45
CA GLY A 200 10.24 -6.14 3.47
C GLY A 200 8.82 -5.61 3.36
N SER A 201 7.91 -6.42 2.83
CA SER A 201 6.50 -6.08 2.71
C SER A 201 5.59 -7.28 2.95
N ALA A 202 4.35 -7.03 3.40
CA ALA A 202 3.40 -8.11 3.65
C ALA A 202 2.69 -8.54 2.36
N GLY A 203 2.61 -9.85 2.18
CA GLY A 203 1.64 -10.46 1.28
C GLY A 203 0.23 -10.42 1.85
N SER A 204 -0.76 -10.75 1.01
CA SER A 204 -2.17 -10.74 1.41
C SER A 204 -2.99 -11.71 0.57
N VAL A 205 -4.20 -12.04 1.05
CA VAL A 205 -5.17 -12.82 0.28
C VAL A 205 -6.60 -12.36 0.58
N ASN A 206 -7.45 -12.37 -0.44
CA ASN A 206 -8.88 -12.12 -0.29
C ASN A 206 -9.58 -13.43 0.06
N LEU A 207 -10.30 -13.46 1.18
CA LEU A 207 -11.12 -14.59 1.61
C LEU A 207 -12.58 -14.13 1.69
N ASP A 208 -13.39 -14.53 0.71
CA ASP A 208 -14.78 -14.10 0.55
C ASP A 208 -15.72 -15.29 0.89
N PHE A 209 -16.36 -15.16 2.06
CA PHE A 209 -17.36 -16.13 2.51
C PHE A 209 -18.75 -15.70 2.07
N SER A 210 -19.57 -16.65 1.61
CA SER A 210 -20.98 -16.39 1.30
C SER A 210 -21.87 -17.55 1.73
N ARG A 211 -23.14 -17.23 2.03
CA ARG A 211 -24.16 -18.22 2.36
C ARG A 211 -25.54 -17.73 1.95
N MET A 212 -26.28 -18.59 1.28
CA MET A 212 -27.70 -18.34 0.98
C MET A 212 -28.53 -18.35 2.26
N LEU A 213 -29.50 -17.47 2.34
CA LEU A 213 -30.36 -17.27 3.49
C LEU A 213 -31.78 -17.75 3.21
N THR A 214 -32.38 -18.43 4.19
CA THR A 214 -33.83 -18.64 4.25
C THR A 214 -34.46 -17.59 5.14
N ARG A 215 -35.67 -17.14 4.82
CA ARG A 215 -36.37 -16.10 5.59
C ARG A 215 -37.74 -16.58 6.05
N ARG A 216 -38.11 -16.22 7.28
CA ARG A 216 -39.43 -16.53 7.86
C ARG A 216 -39.99 -15.34 8.61
N GLU A 217 -41.30 -15.33 8.80
CA GLU A 217 -41.98 -14.34 9.63
C GLU A 217 -41.63 -14.53 11.11
N SER A 218 -41.65 -13.40 11.83
CA SER A 218 -41.55 -13.34 13.28
C SER A 218 -42.45 -12.20 13.83
N ASN A 219 -43.10 -12.48 14.94
CA ASN A 219 -43.98 -11.51 15.60
C ASN A 219 -43.34 -10.91 16.88
N LEU A 220 -42.06 -11.24 17.16
CA LEU A 220 -41.36 -10.68 18.30
C LEU A 220 -41.03 -9.19 18.10
N PRO A 221 -40.93 -8.41 19.17
CA PRO A 221 -40.48 -7.02 19.10
C PRO A 221 -39.16 -6.87 18.37
N ALA A 222 -39.01 -5.81 17.58
CA ALA A 222 -37.81 -5.54 16.80
C ALA A 222 -36.97 -4.42 17.44
N TYR A 223 -35.65 -4.65 17.49
CA TYR A 223 -34.68 -3.71 18.03
C TYR A 223 -33.49 -3.55 17.11
N ARG A 224 -32.96 -2.34 17.10
CA ARG A 224 -31.71 -1.97 16.42
C ARG A 224 -30.59 -1.93 17.45
N ILE A 225 -29.47 -2.58 17.16
CA ILE A 225 -28.24 -2.51 17.93
C ILE A 225 -27.12 -2.08 16.99
N ALA A 226 -26.38 -1.04 17.34
CA ALA A 226 -25.26 -0.57 16.54
C ALA A 226 -24.01 -0.34 17.41
N VAL A 227 -22.83 -0.61 16.83
CA VAL A 227 -21.53 -0.24 17.37
C VAL A 227 -21.07 1.02 16.66
N ALA A 228 -20.63 2.02 17.42
CA ALA A 228 -20.12 3.28 16.93
C ALA A 228 -18.99 3.83 17.83
N GLY A 229 -18.27 4.85 17.32
CA GLY A 229 -17.23 5.54 18.07
C GLY A 229 -15.85 4.86 17.99
N LEU A 230 -15.66 3.87 17.10
CA LEU A 230 -14.35 3.32 16.80
C LEU A 230 -13.64 4.19 15.76
N LEU A 231 -12.31 4.23 15.80
CA LEU A 231 -11.50 5.04 14.89
C LEU A 231 -11.41 4.42 13.48
N GLY A 232 -11.43 3.08 13.37
CA GLY A 232 -11.21 2.42 12.07
C GLY A 232 -9.82 2.68 11.52
N GLY A 233 -9.69 2.76 10.18
CA GLY A 233 -8.45 3.08 9.48
C GLY A 233 -7.95 1.97 8.57
N HIS A 234 -6.87 2.23 7.80
CA HIS A 234 -6.28 1.24 6.89
C HIS A 234 -5.71 0.04 7.65
N SER A 235 -6.06 -1.18 7.24
CA SER A 235 -5.70 -2.38 7.99
C SER A 235 -4.19 -2.71 7.92
N GLY A 236 -3.49 -2.27 6.90
CA GLY A 236 -2.03 -2.41 6.81
C GLY A 236 -1.30 -1.49 7.79
N GLU A 237 -1.71 -0.22 7.87
CA GLU A 237 -1.01 0.80 8.67
C GLU A 237 -1.43 0.82 10.14
N ARG A 238 -2.73 0.58 10.40
CA ARG A 238 -3.35 0.82 11.72
C ARG A 238 -3.73 -0.43 12.48
N ILE A 239 -3.47 -1.63 11.93
CA ILE A 239 -3.84 -2.88 12.60
C ILE A 239 -3.02 -3.09 13.88
N GLY A 240 -1.78 -2.59 13.90
CA GLY A 240 -0.88 -2.62 15.07
C GLY A 240 -1.29 -1.69 16.20
N ASP A 241 -2.14 -0.67 15.93
CA ASP A 241 -2.60 0.30 16.94
C ASP A 241 -3.53 -0.33 18.01
N GLY A 242 -3.91 -1.60 17.84
CA GLY A 242 -4.81 -2.28 18.78
C GLY A 242 -6.26 -1.80 18.68
N ARG A 243 -6.69 -1.31 17.51
CA ARG A 243 -8.07 -0.85 17.27
C ARG A 243 -9.07 -2.00 17.25
N GLY A 244 -10.29 -1.73 17.73
CA GLY A 244 -11.38 -2.69 17.71
C GLY A 244 -12.02 -2.83 16.32
N ASN A 245 -12.68 -3.97 16.09
CA ASN A 245 -13.46 -4.25 14.89
C ASN A 245 -14.95 -4.26 15.22
N ALA A 246 -15.73 -3.35 14.65
CA ALA A 246 -17.14 -3.18 14.98
C ALA A 246 -18.00 -4.41 14.65
N ILE A 247 -17.72 -5.09 13.52
CA ILE A 247 -18.46 -6.29 13.10
C ILE A 247 -18.30 -7.39 14.15
N ARG A 248 -17.05 -7.69 14.52
CA ARG A 248 -16.76 -8.72 15.51
C ARG A 248 -17.31 -8.34 16.89
N THR A 249 -17.20 -7.08 17.28
CA THR A 249 -17.72 -6.57 18.54
C THR A 249 -19.22 -6.79 18.63
N LEU A 250 -19.98 -6.47 17.57
CA LEU A 250 -21.42 -6.67 17.54
C LEU A 250 -21.79 -8.17 17.51
N ALA A 251 -21.04 -8.99 16.76
CA ALA A 251 -21.28 -10.45 16.77
C ALA A 251 -21.12 -11.06 18.15
N LEU A 252 -20.10 -10.67 18.92
CA LEU A 252 -19.91 -11.10 20.31
C LEU A 252 -21.03 -10.63 21.23
N ALA A 253 -21.54 -9.41 21.05
CA ALA A 253 -22.70 -8.90 21.80
C ALA A 253 -23.98 -9.69 21.50
N LEU A 254 -24.23 -10.02 20.22
CA LEU A 254 -25.36 -10.87 19.84
C LEU A 254 -25.24 -12.27 20.42
N GLN A 255 -24.05 -12.87 20.38
CA GLN A 255 -23.78 -14.16 21.01
C GLN A 255 -24.02 -14.13 22.54
N SER A 256 -23.67 -13.03 23.19
CA SER A 256 -23.95 -12.86 24.62
C SER A 256 -25.45 -12.72 24.91
N LEU A 257 -26.19 -12.01 24.06
CA LEU A 257 -27.64 -11.87 24.16
C LEU A 257 -28.37 -13.22 23.98
N GLU A 258 -27.89 -14.11 23.10
CA GLU A 258 -28.48 -15.46 22.91
C GLU A 258 -28.51 -16.31 24.20
N LYS A 259 -27.66 -16.01 25.18
CA LYS A 259 -27.67 -16.68 26.49
C LYS A 259 -28.83 -16.25 27.41
N HIS A 260 -29.45 -15.13 27.07
CA HIS A 260 -30.53 -14.54 27.87
C HIS A 260 -31.94 -14.81 27.30
N GLY A 261 -32.02 -15.31 26.08
CA GLY A 261 -33.28 -15.66 25.45
C GLY A 261 -33.16 -15.77 23.95
N LYS A 262 -34.26 -16.06 23.31
CA LYS A 262 -34.33 -16.22 21.87
C LYS A 262 -34.07 -14.89 21.15
N ILE A 263 -33.12 -14.91 20.23
CA ILE A 263 -32.79 -13.82 19.31
C ILE A 263 -33.01 -14.30 17.88
N GLU A 264 -33.60 -13.49 17.04
CA GLU A 264 -33.85 -13.75 15.63
C GLU A 264 -33.29 -12.58 14.82
N LEU A 265 -32.32 -12.85 13.96
CA LEU A 265 -31.62 -11.81 13.18
C LEU A 265 -32.45 -11.43 11.95
N VAL A 266 -32.71 -10.14 11.76
CA VAL A 266 -33.32 -9.56 10.56
C VAL A 266 -32.23 -9.13 9.58
N SER A 267 -31.26 -8.36 10.06
CA SER A 267 -30.13 -7.87 9.24
C SER A 267 -28.87 -7.71 10.10
N PHE A 268 -27.72 -7.80 9.45
CA PHE A 268 -26.43 -7.47 10.05
C PHE A 268 -25.50 -6.95 8.97
N THR A 269 -25.01 -5.73 9.14
CA THR A 269 -24.10 -5.06 8.19
C THR A 269 -22.98 -4.34 8.92
N GLY A 270 -21.83 -4.17 8.27
CA GLY A 270 -20.71 -3.41 8.81
C GLY A 270 -19.55 -3.31 7.83
N GLY A 271 -18.75 -2.25 7.99
CA GLY A 271 -17.62 -1.98 7.16
C GLY A 271 -17.95 -1.56 5.72
N THR A 272 -16.97 -1.00 5.02
CA THR A 272 -17.12 -0.45 3.66
C THR A 272 -16.13 -1.02 2.67
N ALA A 273 -14.93 -1.38 3.12
CA ALA A 273 -13.84 -1.91 2.30
C ALA A 273 -13.08 -3.01 3.04
N ARG A 274 -12.56 -4.00 2.30
CA ARG A 274 -11.85 -5.14 2.89
C ARG A 274 -10.56 -4.77 3.62
N ASN A 275 -9.88 -3.74 3.14
CA ASN A 275 -8.63 -3.21 3.71
C ASN A 275 -8.84 -2.09 4.75
N ALA A 276 -10.08 -1.82 5.16
CA ALA A 276 -10.40 -0.87 6.22
C ALA A 276 -10.92 -1.59 7.47
N ILE A 277 -10.42 -1.21 8.66
CA ILE A 277 -10.92 -1.69 9.95
C ILE A 277 -12.30 -1.06 10.15
N PRO A 278 -13.39 -1.84 10.29
CA PRO A 278 -14.73 -1.30 10.39
C PRO A 278 -14.96 -0.44 11.65
N PRO A 279 -15.26 0.86 11.52
CA PRO A 279 -15.54 1.72 12.67
C PRO A 279 -16.99 1.58 13.18
N THR A 280 -17.87 1.02 12.36
CA THR A 280 -19.31 0.86 12.67
C THR A 280 -19.83 -0.48 12.19
N ALA A 281 -20.82 -0.99 12.91
CA ALA A 281 -21.62 -2.15 12.50
C ALA A 281 -23.03 -2.03 13.10
N GLU A 282 -24.02 -2.60 12.43
CA GLU A 282 -25.41 -2.55 12.83
C GLU A 282 -26.14 -3.86 12.62
N ALA A 283 -26.98 -4.23 13.55
CA ALA A 283 -27.89 -5.36 13.41
C ALA A 283 -29.31 -4.95 13.81
N ILE A 284 -30.29 -5.51 13.12
CA ILE A 284 -31.70 -5.51 13.52
C ILE A 284 -32.04 -6.91 13.96
N ILE A 285 -32.56 -7.04 15.18
CA ILE A 285 -32.97 -8.30 15.79
C ILE A 285 -34.44 -8.26 16.19
N ARG A 286 -35.05 -9.43 16.26
CA ARG A 286 -36.32 -9.66 16.95
C ARG A 286 -36.09 -10.57 18.15
N THR A 287 -36.65 -10.21 19.32
CA THR A 287 -36.37 -10.96 20.54
C THR A 287 -37.49 -10.81 21.56
N GLU A 288 -37.61 -11.81 22.45
CA GLU A 288 -38.43 -11.75 23.65
C GLU A 288 -37.66 -11.25 24.90
N VAL A 289 -36.33 -11.05 24.77
CA VAL A 289 -35.50 -10.52 25.85
C VAL A 289 -35.93 -9.07 26.15
N GLY A 290 -36.18 -8.75 27.39
CA GLY A 290 -36.62 -7.42 27.78
C GLY A 290 -35.59 -6.33 27.59
N GLU A 291 -36.00 -5.12 27.22
CA GLU A 291 -35.12 -3.98 26.93
C GLU A 291 -34.06 -3.72 28.02
N ARG A 292 -34.50 -3.79 29.30
CA ARG A 292 -33.61 -3.57 30.44
C ARG A 292 -32.48 -4.61 30.50
N GLU A 293 -32.79 -5.83 30.14
CA GLU A 293 -31.82 -6.93 30.10
C GLU A 293 -30.86 -6.79 28.93
N ILE A 294 -31.37 -6.39 27.72
CA ILE A 294 -30.54 -6.07 26.56
C ILE A 294 -29.53 -4.98 26.92
N VAL A 295 -30.01 -3.87 27.51
CA VAL A 295 -29.14 -2.77 27.93
C VAL A 295 -28.08 -3.24 28.93
N GLY A 296 -28.45 -4.13 29.86
CA GLY A 296 -27.51 -4.70 30.82
C GLY A 296 -26.41 -5.54 30.17
N VAL A 297 -26.76 -6.38 29.19
CA VAL A 297 -25.80 -7.19 28.43
C VAL A 297 -24.89 -6.30 27.59
N LEU A 298 -25.43 -5.31 26.88
CA LEU A 298 -24.64 -4.39 26.06
C LEU A 298 -23.66 -3.55 26.91
N ALA A 299 -24.08 -3.10 28.11
CA ALA A 299 -23.18 -2.42 29.05
C ALA A 299 -22.04 -3.34 29.55
N GLY A 300 -22.33 -4.64 29.73
CA GLY A 300 -21.32 -5.64 30.03
C GLY A 300 -20.29 -5.83 28.91
N GLU A 301 -20.76 -5.92 27.68
CA GLU A 301 -19.91 -6.04 26.50
C GLU A 301 -19.10 -4.75 26.23
N GLU A 302 -19.66 -3.57 26.47
CA GLU A 302 -18.93 -2.32 26.39
C GLU A 302 -17.78 -2.26 27.41
N LYS A 303 -18.03 -2.70 28.64
CA LYS A 303 -16.97 -2.81 29.65
C LYS A 303 -15.88 -3.80 29.23
N ARG A 304 -16.29 -4.94 28.66
CA ARG A 304 -15.35 -5.95 28.13
C ARG A 304 -14.53 -5.36 26.97
N PHE A 305 -15.15 -4.68 26.04
CA PHE A 305 -14.47 -4.01 24.92
C PHE A 305 -13.42 -3.02 25.46
N ARG A 306 -13.80 -2.18 26.40
CA ARG A 306 -12.89 -1.18 26.98
C ARG A 306 -11.68 -1.80 27.70
N SER A 307 -11.84 -2.99 28.28
CA SER A 307 -10.71 -3.68 28.92
C SER A 307 -9.68 -4.23 27.91
N ILE A 308 -10.07 -4.40 26.64
CA ILE A 308 -9.22 -4.95 25.58
C ILE A 308 -8.70 -3.82 24.66
N TYR A 309 -9.59 -2.93 24.22
CA TYR A 309 -9.33 -1.95 23.17
C TYR A 309 -9.46 -0.49 23.64
N GLY A 310 -9.74 -0.26 24.93
CA GLY A 310 -10.11 1.07 25.43
C GLY A 310 -9.01 2.13 25.31
N ALA A 311 -7.75 1.72 25.19
CA ALA A 311 -6.65 2.65 24.93
C ALA A 311 -6.69 3.21 23.51
N ALA A 312 -7.03 2.37 22.52
CA ALA A 312 -7.11 2.76 21.12
C ALA A 312 -8.47 3.36 20.74
N ASP A 313 -9.57 2.76 21.24
CA ASP A 313 -10.95 3.16 20.91
C ASP A 313 -11.76 3.56 22.15
N PRO A 314 -11.42 4.66 22.86
CA PRO A 314 -12.08 5.06 24.11
C PRO A 314 -13.52 5.52 23.93
N ALA A 315 -13.92 5.96 22.71
CA ALA A 315 -15.24 6.49 22.40
C ALA A 315 -16.26 5.42 21.97
N MET A 316 -15.85 4.14 21.94
CA MET A 316 -16.75 3.03 21.57
C MET A 316 -18.00 2.98 22.46
N LYS A 317 -19.14 2.82 21.84
CA LYS A 317 -20.45 2.64 22.50
C LYS A 317 -21.37 1.76 21.68
N PHE A 318 -22.31 1.11 22.36
CA PHE A 318 -23.50 0.55 21.73
C PHE A 318 -24.61 1.57 21.70
N ALA A 319 -25.28 1.72 20.53
CA ALA A 319 -26.55 2.37 20.40
C ALA A 319 -27.64 1.30 20.35
N PHE A 320 -28.71 1.46 21.13
CA PHE A 320 -29.84 0.54 21.23
C PHE A 320 -31.15 1.31 21.16
N GLY A 321 -32.17 0.76 20.45
CA GLY A 321 -33.48 1.34 20.36
C GLY A 321 -34.47 0.44 19.61
N ALA A 322 -35.78 0.77 19.70
CA ALA A 322 -36.79 0.09 18.91
C ALA A 322 -36.50 0.25 17.41
N ALA A 323 -36.79 -0.76 16.62
CA ALA A 323 -36.70 -0.72 15.17
C ALA A 323 -38.16 -0.72 14.59
N GLU A 324 -38.44 0.18 13.68
CA GLU A 324 -39.72 0.21 12.95
C GLU A 324 -39.82 -0.88 11.85
N HIS A 325 -38.84 -1.77 11.81
CA HIS A 325 -38.67 -2.71 10.71
C HIS A 325 -39.65 -3.87 10.79
N THR A 326 -40.31 -4.15 9.67
CA THR A 326 -41.24 -5.29 9.50
C THR A 326 -40.61 -6.50 8.80
N GLY A 327 -39.27 -6.49 8.61
CA GLY A 327 -38.55 -7.51 7.85
C GLY A 327 -38.65 -8.92 8.45
N ARG A 328 -38.53 -9.90 7.56
CA ARG A 328 -38.46 -11.32 7.90
C ARG A 328 -37.09 -11.63 8.55
N VAL A 329 -37.07 -12.56 9.47
CA VAL A 329 -35.86 -13.04 10.13
C VAL A 329 -35.21 -14.15 9.30
N ILE A 330 -33.88 -14.29 9.40
CA ILE A 330 -33.17 -15.43 8.77
C ILE A 330 -33.43 -16.73 9.55
N GLY A 331 -33.16 -17.86 8.94
CA GLY A 331 -33.27 -19.18 9.59
C GLY A 331 -32.32 -19.29 10.78
N ALA A 332 -32.73 -20.07 11.79
CA ALA A 332 -31.92 -20.24 12.99
C ALA A 332 -30.55 -20.90 12.73
N ALA A 333 -30.50 -21.80 11.77
CA ALA A 333 -29.24 -22.47 11.39
C ALA A 333 -28.27 -21.48 10.70
N GLU A 334 -28.80 -20.61 9.83
CA GLU A 334 -28.02 -19.59 9.15
C GLU A 334 -27.52 -18.50 10.13
N GLN A 335 -28.37 -18.11 11.09
CA GLN A 335 -27.96 -17.18 12.16
C GLN A 335 -26.83 -17.79 13.00
N HIS A 336 -26.99 -19.02 13.47
CA HIS A 336 -25.96 -19.69 14.26
C HIS A 336 -24.65 -19.82 13.49
N ALA A 337 -24.72 -20.19 12.22
CA ALA A 337 -23.56 -20.28 11.33
C ALA A 337 -22.86 -18.93 11.16
N LEU A 338 -23.61 -17.85 10.92
CA LEU A 338 -23.05 -16.50 10.77
C LEU A 338 -22.37 -16.02 12.04
N ILE A 339 -23.06 -16.08 13.19
CA ILE A 339 -22.49 -15.66 14.48
C ILE A 339 -21.24 -16.49 14.81
N SER A 340 -21.27 -17.81 14.55
CA SER A 340 -20.11 -18.68 14.73
C SER A 340 -18.94 -18.28 13.84
N LEU A 341 -19.15 -18.06 12.55
CA LEU A 341 -18.11 -17.62 11.62
C LEU A 341 -17.48 -16.30 12.09
N LEU A 342 -18.30 -15.28 12.38
CA LEU A 342 -17.81 -13.95 12.79
C LEU A 342 -17.04 -13.96 14.12
N THR A 343 -17.37 -14.89 15.02
CA THR A 343 -16.66 -15.05 16.31
C THR A 343 -15.37 -15.85 16.18
N LEU A 344 -15.31 -16.82 15.25
CA LEU A 344 -14.12 -17.64 14.98
C LEU A 344 -13.08 -16.88 14.15
N LEU A 345 -13.50 -16.05 13.19
CA LEU A 345 -12.59 -15.21 12.42
C LEU A 345 -11.88 -14.21 13.35
N ARG A 346 -10.61 -14.49 13.63
CA ARG A 346 -9.79 -13.60 14.46
C ARG A 346 -9.42 -12.35 13.67
N THR A 347 -9.64 -11.17 14.25
CA THR A 347 -9.23 -9.89 13.65
C THR A 347 -8.13 -9.23 14.47
N GLY A 348 -7.39 -8.32 13.85
CA GLY A 348 -6.27 -7.65 14.50
C GLY A 348 -4.96 -8.39 14.30
N VAL A 349 -3.98 -8.10 15.13
CA VAL A 349 -2.66 -8.73 15.10
C VAL A 349 -2.76 -10.19 15.52
N HIS A 350 -2.19 -11.07 14.70
CA HIS A 350 -2.04 -12.50 15.01
C HIS A 350 -0.65 -12.76 15.60
N ASP A 351 0.39 -12.29 14.93
CA ASP A 351 1.77 -12.47 15.37
C ASP A 351 2.57 -11.17 15.14
N MET A 352 3.54 -10.92 16.01
CA MET A 352 4.53 -9.86 15.88
C MET A 352 5.80 -10.41 15.26
N SER A 353 6.56 -9.56 14.57
CA SER A 353 7.83 -9.97 13.97
C SER A 353 8.83 -10.46 15.02
N HIS A 354 9.52 -11.55 14.71
CA HIS A 354 10.62 -12.04 15.53
C HIS A 354 11.91 -11.23 15.34
N LEU A 355 12.04 -10.49 14.22
CA LEU A 355 13.20 -9.65 13.91
C LEU A 355 13.02 -8.24 14.50
N HIS A 356 11.80 -7.72 14.49
CA HIS A 356 11.46 -6.39 14.98
C HIS A 356 10.25 -6.46 15.91
N ALA A 357 10.49 -6.40 17.22
CA ALA A 357 9.47 -6.62 18.25
C ALA A 357 8.28 -5.63 18.22
N ASP A 358 8.44 -4.48 17.58
CA ASP A 358 7.42 -3.44 17.40
C ASP A 358 6.64 -3.55 16.07
N LYS A 359 7.03 -4.47 15.18
CA LYS A 359 6.40 -4.63 13.86
C LYS A 359 5.45 -5.83 13.83
N VAL A 360 4.33 -5.66 13.13
CA VAL A 360 3.35 -6.73 12.90
C VAL A 360 3.87 -7.66 11.81
N GLU A 361 3.94 -8.97 12.11
CA GLU A 361 4.24 -10.01 11.11
C GLU A 361 2.97 -10.45 10.39
N THR A 362 1.95 -10.85 11.19
CA THR A 362 0.72 -11.45 10.67
C THR A 362 -0.50 -10.78 11.30
N SER A 363 -1.46 -10.42 10.48
CA SER A 363 -2.74 -9.88 10.92
C SER A 363 -3.89 -10.34 10.03
N ALA A 364 -5.11 -10.06 10.45
CA ALA A 364 -6.27 -10.20 9.59
C ALA A 364 -7.34 -9.15 9.92
N ASN A 365 -8.05 -8.72 8.90
CA ASN A 365 -9.15 -7.78 9.02
C ASN A 365 -10.47 -8.40 8.55
N LEU A 366 -11.49 -8.36 9.40
CA LEU A 366 -12.87 -8.62 9.01
C LEU A 366 -13.44 -7.30 8.49
N GLY A 367 -13.29 -7.06 7.17
CA GLY A 367 -13.45 -5.73 6.58
C GLY A 367 -14.89 -5.38 6.23
N VAL A 368 -15.68 -6.35 5.75
CA VAL A 368 -17.04 -6.11 5.25
C VAL A 368 -17.96 -7.25 5.64
N LEU A 369 -19.13 -6.89 6.11
CA LEU A 369 -20.30 -7.78 6.25
C LEU A 369 -21.49 -7.14 5.55
N ARG A 370 -22.04 -7.81 4.57
CA ARG A 370 -23.26 -7.43 3.86
C ARG A 370 -24.28 -8.54 3.93
N MET A 371 -25.54 -8.17 4.12
CA MET A 371 -26.67 -9.11 4.14
C MET A 371 -27.82 -8.48 3.38
N ASP A 372 -28.33 -9.21 2.40
CA ASP A 372 -29.58 -8.89 1.70
C ASP A 372 -30.69 -9.92 2.01
N ASP A 373 -31.74 -9.96 1.22
CA ASP A 373 -32.87 -10.89 1.44
C ASP A 373 -32.51 -12.35 1.14
N SER A 374 -31.50 -12.62 0.35
CA SER A 374 -31.17 -13.93 -0.20
C SER A 374 -29.81 -14.46 0.25
N GLU A 375 -28.87 -13.59 0.59
CA GLU A 375 -27.49 -13.98 0.85
C GLU A 375 -26.85 -13.13 1.96
N VAL A 376 -25.86 -13.71 2.63
CA VAL A 376 -24.90 -12.99 3.48
C VAL A 376 -23.49 -13.19 2.92
N GLN A 377 -22.73 -12.09 2.87
CA GLN A 377 -21.36 -12.03 2.39
C GLN A 377 -20.44 -11.45 3.48
N VAL A 378 -19.28 -12.08 3.68
CA VAL A 378 -18.28 -11.69 4.67
C VAL A 378 -16.93 -11.62 3.97
N GLN A 379 -16.27 -10.45 4.01
CA GLN A 379 -14.94 -10.26 3.45
C GLN A 379 -13.90 -10.25 4.57
N TYR A 380 -12.96 -11.17 4.49
CA TYR A 380 -11.86 -11.33 5.42
C TYR A 380 -10.53 -11.19 4.71
N PHE A 381 -9.64 -10.37 5.24
CA PHE A 381 -8.42 -9.94 4.57
C PHE A 381 -7.19 -10.11 5.47
N PRO A 382 -6.53 -11.26 5.44
CA PRO A 382 -5.26 -11.48 6.13
C PRO A 382 -4.08 -10.88 5.37
N ARG A 383 -3.06 -10.48 6.14
CA ARG A 383 -1.74 -10.04 5.68
C ARG A 383 -0.66 -10.72 6.49
N SER A 384 0.48 -11.02 5.85
CA SER A 384 1.67 -11.52 6.57
C SER A 384 2.94 -11.24 5.76
N SER A 385 4.04 -10.96 6.45
CA SER A 385 5.40 -10.96 5.86
C SER A 385 5.97 -12.38 5.66
N VAL A 386 5.21 -13.41 6.04
CA VAL A 386 5.57 -14.83 5.91
C VAL A 386 4.48 -15.57 5.14
N ASN A 387 4.79 -16.06 3.93
CA ASN A 387 3.82 -16.71 3.05
C ASN A 387 3.15 -17.94 3.70
N GLU A 388 3.91 -18.74 4.44
CA GLU A 388 3.43 -19.94 5.11
C GLU A 388 2.37 -19.62 6.17
N ARG A 389 2.40 -18.42 6.78
CA ARG A 389 1.34 -17.96 7.68
C ARG A 389 0.04 -17.65 6.94
N LEU A 390 0.12 -17.11 5.72
CA LEU A 390 -1.08 -16.95 4.89
C LEU A 390 -1.68 -18.29 4.53
N ASP A 391 -0.86 -19.30 4.20
CA ASP A 391 -1.33 -20.67 3.91
C ASP A 391 -2.04 -21.30 5.11
N GLU A 392 -1.51 -21.12 6.35
CA GLU A 392 -2.17 -21.57 7.59
C GLU A 392 -3.53 -20.87 7.79
N ILE A 393 -3.63 -19.55 7.52
CA ILE A 393 -4.90 -18.82 7.66
C ILE A 393 -5.90 -19.27 6.59
N ILE A 394 -5.47 -19.51 5.35
CA ILE A 394 -6.32 -20.06 4.28
C ILE A 394 -6.88 -21.42 4.68
N ALA A 395 -6.03 -22.33 5.19
CA ALA A 395 -6.47 -23.65 5.63
C ALA A 395 -7.47 -23.57 6.80
N ALA A 396 -7.22 -22.68 7.77
CA ALA A 396 -8.16 -22.42 8.85
C ALA A 396 -9.49 -21.85 8.34
N ALA A 397 -9.47 -20.91 7.41
CA ALA A 397 -10.66 -20.33 6.79
C ALA A 397 -11.49 -21.37 6.03
N GLN A 398 -10.85 -22.28 5.28
CA GLN A 398 -11.51 -23.39 4.61
C GLN A 398 -12.22 -24.30 5.62
N THR A 399 -11.54 -24.67 6.71
CA THR A 399 -12.13 -25.46 7.79
C THR A 399 -13.32 -24.74 8.44
N MET A 400 -13.22 -23.44 8.70
CA MET A 400 -14.33 -22.63 9.24
C MET A 400 -15.52 -22.58 8.28
N ALA A 401 -15.27 -22.44 6.97
CA ALA A 401 -16.32 -22.48 5.96
C ALA A 401 -17.08 -23.81 5.97
N GLU A 402 -16.36 -24.93 6.00
CA GLU A 402 -16.96 -26.28 6.09
C GLU A 402 -17.81 -26.44 7.36
N LEU A 403 -17.26 -26.08 8.53
CA LEU A 403 -17.94 -26.21 9.82
C LEU A 403 -19.20 -25.33 9.93
N THR A 404 -19.18 -24.16 9.31
CA THR A 404 -20.29 -23.20 9.37
C THR A 404 -21.21 -23.29 8.16
N GLY A 405 -20.87 -24.10 7.14
CA GLY A 405 -21.66 -24.26 5.92
C GLY A 405 -21.70 -23.00 5.04
N PHE A 406 -20.65 -22.18 5.11
CA PHE A 406 -20.40 -21.10 4.14
C PHE A 406 -19.64 -21.63 2.95
N SER A 407 -19.89 -21.06 1.78
CA SER A 407 -18.99 -21.16 0.64
C SER A 407 -17.82 -20.19 0.85
N LEU A 408 -16.60 -20.57 0.48
CA LEU A 408 -15.42 -19.73 0.52
C LEU A 408 -14.80 -19.62 -0.86
N VAL A 409 -14.59 -18.39 -1.32
CA VAL A 409 -13.76 -18.09 -2.48
C VAL A 409 -12.43 -17.56 -1.96
N VAL A 410 -11.35 -18.26 -2.31
CA VAL A 410 -9.97 -17.82 -2.05
C VAL A 410 -9.51 -17.07 -3.28
N GLY A 411 -9.24 -15.78 -3.12
CA GLY A 411 -8.74 -14.92 -4.19
C GLY A 411 -7.26 -15.17 -4.49
N THR A 412 -6.72 -14.39 -5.41
CA THR A 412 -5.28 -14.42 -5.70
C THR A 412 -4.50 -13.99 -4.45
N GLN A 413 -3.53 -14.81 -4.06
CA GLN A 413 -2.61 -14.49 -2.98
C GLN A 413 -1.49 -13.61 -3.55
N SER A 414 -1.31 -12.42 -2.97
CA SER A 414 -0.12 -11.60 -3.19
C SER A 414 0.99 -12.13 -2.30
N PRO A 415 2.18 -12.41 -2.84
CA PRO A 415 3.29 -12.94 -2.04
C PRO A 415 3.81 -11.90 -1.04
N ALA A 416 4.51 -12.36 -0.02
CA ALA A 416 5.29 -11.52 0.87
C ALA A 416 6.70 -11.29 0.31
N TRP A 417 7.26 -10.13 0.59
CA TRP A 417 8.70 -9.90 0.49
C TRP A 417 9.28 -9.95 1.90
N ARG A 418 9.87 -11.10 2.23
CA ARG A 418 10.47 -11.30 3.54
C ARG A 418 11.80 -10.58 3.65
N GLU A 419 11.97 -9.83 4.73
CA GLU A 419 13.23 -9.22 5.09
C GLU A 419 14.38 -10.24 5.16
N ARG A 420 15.55 -9.86 4.70
CA ARG A 420 16.78 -10.68 4.81
C ARG A 420 17.50 -10.39 6.11
N GLU A 421 18.06 -11.42 6.74
CA GLU A 421 18.94 -11.25 7.90
C GLU A 421 20.19 -10.44 7.57
N GLU A 422 20.72 -10.60 6.36
CA GLU A 422 21.86 -9.84 5.84
C GLU A 422 21.53 -9.34 4.41
N SER A 423 21.58 -8.03 4.20
CA SER A 423 21.47 -7.38 2.91
C SER A 423 22.72 -6.54 2.64
N THR A 424 23.43 -6.93 1.57
CA THR A 424 24.58 -6.16 1.08
C THR A 424 24.13 -4.80 0.56
N LEU A 425 22.99 -4.76 -0.16
CA LEU A 425 22.45 -3.55 -0.74
C LEU A 425 22.04 -2.56 0.34
N ALA A 426 21.29 -3.01 1.34
CA ALA A 426 20.85 -2.16 2.46
C ALA A 426 22.05 -1.59 3.23
N LYS A 427 23.11 -2.38 3.43
CA LYS A 427 24.34 -1.92 4.07
C LYS A 427 25.01 -0.82 3.25
N ILE A 428 25.27 -1.06 1.94
CA ILE A 428 25.89 -0.06 1.06
C ILE A 428 25.09 1.23 1.07
N MET A 429 23.78 1.14 0.89
CA MET A 429 22.89 2.31 0.84
C MET A 429 22.85 3.07 2.18
N GLY A 430 22.77 2.36 3.31
CA GLY A 430 22.83 2.97 4.64
C GLY A 430 24.14 3.71 4.89
N GLU A 431 25.28 3.19 4.40
CA GLU A 431 26.58 3.87 4.49
C GLU A 431 26.63 5.12 3.60
N VAL A 432 26.01 5.08 2.40
CA VAL A 432 25.88 6.25 1.51
C VAL A 432 25.03 7.32 2.18
N TYR A 433 23.84 6.94 2.65
CA TYR A 433 22.95 7.84 3.36
C TYR A 433 23.62 8.51 4.56
N SER A 434 24.31 7.73 5.39
CA SER A 434 25.05 8.25 6.57
C SER A 434 26.11 9.26 6.18
N ALA A 435 26.85 9.00 5.08
CA ALA A 435 27.84 9.94 4.58
C ALA A 435 27.23 11.24 4.05
N GLN A 436 26.07 11.19 3.41
CA GLN A 436 25.35 12.36 2.91
C GLN A 436 24.71 13.18 4.04
N ASN A 437 24.31 12.54 5.14
CA ASN A 437 23.55 13.14 6.22
C ASN A 437 24.36 13.33 7.52
N GLY A 438 25.66 13.57 7.43
CA GLY A 438 26.50 13.94 8.56
C GLY A 438 26.63 12.87 9.64
N GLY A 439 26.49 11.59 9.28
CA GLY A 439 26.57 10.45 10.18
C GLY A 439 25.21 9.94 10.71
N ALA A 440 24.09 10.55 10.30
CA ALA A 440 22.76 10.04 10.65
C ALA A 440 22.54 8.65 10.06
N GLN A 441 21.75 7.82 10.73
CA GLN A 441 21.37 6.51 10.25
C GLN A 441 20.01 6.60 9.55
N MET A 442 19.87 5.90 8.43
CA MET A 442 18.59 5.70 7.77
C MET A 442 17.71 4.75 8.60
N THR A 443 16.44 5.04 8.72
CA THR A 443 15.49 4.10 9.35
C THR A 443 15.29 2.92 8.41
N VAL A 444 15.46 1.70 8.91
CA VAL A 444 15.22 0.47 8.15
C VAL A 444 13.95 -0.18 8.68
N GLU A 445 13.00 -0.45 7.79
CA GLU A 445 11.74 -1.07 8.21
C GLU A 445 11.14 -2.01 7.19
N SER A 446 10.24 -2.87 7.67
CA SER A 446 9.33 -3.66 6.86
C SER A 446 7.92 -3.11 7.01
N ILE A 447 7.20 -2.95 5.91
CA ILE A 447 5.83 -2.43 5.93
C ILE A 447 4.80 -3.57 5.96
N HIS A 448 3.68 -3.32 6.62
CA HIS A 448 2.57 -4.27 6.67
C HIS A 448 1.54 -4.02 5.55
N ALA A 449 2.03 -3.56 4.41
CA ALA A 449 1.31 -3.33 3.15
C ALA A 449 1.98 -4.08 2.00
N GLY A 450 1.36 -4.14 0.83
CA GLY A 450 1.96 -4.74 -0.37
C GLY A 450 2.90 -3.76 -1.06
N LEU A 451 3.90 -4.30 -1.76
CA LEU A 451 4.76 -3.61 -2.72
C LEU A 451 5.05 -4.58 -3.87
N GLU A 452 5.35 -4.08 -5.06
CA GLU A 452 5.72 -4.88 -6.23
C GLU A 452 6.96 -5.75 -6.01
N THR A 453 7.88 -5.31 -5.12
CA THR A 453 9.03 -6.09 -4.66
C THR A 453 8.66 -7.48 -4.17
N SER A 454 7.45 -7.68 -3.65
CA SER A 454 6.93 -8.98 -3.23
C SER A 454 6.81 -9.97 -4.39
N TRP A 455 6.34 -9.52 -5.57
CA TRP A 455 6.28 -10.32 -6.77
C TRP A 455 7.67 -10.60 -7.36
N HIS A 456 8.59 -9.65 -7.23
CA HIS A 456 9.98 -9.83 -7.63
C HIS A 456 10.70 -10.84 -6.73
N ALA A 457 10.47 -10.77 -5.40
CA ALA A 457 10.98 -11.75 -4.44
C ALA A 457 10.48 -13.17 -4.73
N ALA A 458 9.18 -13.32 -5.05
CA ALA A 458 8.60 -14.62 -5.39
C ALA A 458 9.23 -15.22 -6.67
N LYS A 459 9.59 -14.38 -7.66
CA LYS A 459 10.18 -14.80 -8.93
C LYS A 459 11.70 -15.04 -8.86
N ASN A 460 12.40 -14.29 -8.01
CA ASN A 460 13.82 -14.45 -7.72
C ASN A 460 14.13 -14.24 -6.24
N PRO A 461 14.02 -15.28 -5.40
CA PRO A 461 14.32 -15.18 -3.96
C PRO A 461 15.77 -14.83 -3.63
N ALA A 462 16.68 -14.94 -4.59
CA ALA A 462 18.08 -14.58 -4.42
C ALA A 462 18.35 -13.06 -4.56
N LEU A 463 17.39 -12.31 -5.13
CA LEU A 463 17.53 -10.88 -5.38
C LEU A 463 17.60 -10.11 -4.05
N ASP A 464 18.65 -9.31 -3.87
CA ASP A 464 18.81 -8.44 -2.71
C ASP A 464 18.18 -7.09 -3.02
N MET A 465 17.16 -6.71 -2.27
CA MET A 465 16.24 -5.60 -2.62
C MET A 465 16.09 -4.62 -1.48
N VAL A 466 15.89 -3.35 -1.86
CA VAL A 466 15.42 -2.26 -0.99
C VAL A 466 14.38 -1.45 -1.72
N SER A 467 13.50 -0.76 -0.98
CA SER A 467 12.64 0.29 -1.51
C SER A 467 12.96 1.61 -0.80
N ILE A 468 13.10 2.66 -1.59
CA ILE A 468 13.42 4.03 -1.18
C ILE A 468 12.50 5.00 -1.94
N GLY A 469 12.48 6.27 -1.58
CA GLY A 469 11.72 7.27 -2.32
C GLY A 469 11.80 8.65 -1.70
N VAL A 470 11.37 9.65 -2.45
CA VAL A 470 11.33 11.04 -2.01
C VAL A 470 10.27 11.26 -0.94
N THR A 471 10.48 12.25 -0.07
CA THR A 471 9.47 12.60 0.92
C THR A 471 8.24 13.20 0.24
N ALA A 472 7.12 12.49 0.35
CA ALA A 472 5.83 12.81 -0.20
C ALA A 472 4.74 12.82 0.87
N HIS A 473 3.66 13.53 0.64
CA HIS A 473 2.54 13.66 1.59
C HIS A 473 1.22 13.65 0.84
N GLY A 474 0.18 13.11 1.49
CA GLY A 474 -1.18 13.14 0.96
C GLY A 474 -1.36 12.30 -0.31
N ILE A 475 -0.58 11.26 -0.47
CA ILE A 475 -0.63 10.33 -1.60
C ILE A 475 -2.05 9.80 -1.81
N HIS A 476 -2.45 9.60 -3.08
CA HIS A 476 -3.78 9.18 -3.48
C HIS A 476 -4.91 10.19 -3.15
N THR A 477 -4.53 11.45 -2.89
CA THR A 477 -5.49 12.55 -2.65
C THR A 477 -5.16 13.79 -3.47
N PRO A 478 -6.08 14.74 -3.63
CA PRO A 478 -5.77 16.01 -4.28
C PRO A 478 -4.78 16.91 -3.52
N GLU A 479 -4.50 16.60 -2.24
CA GLU A 479 -3.50 17.28 -1.42
C GLU A 479 -2.08 16.69 -1.57
N GLU A 480 -1.89 15.78 -2.51
CA GLU A 480 -0.60 15.14 -2.79
C GLU A 480 0.47 16.18 -3.12
N ARG A 481 1.64 16.05 -2.46
CA ARG A 481 2.78 16.95 -2.66
C ARG A 481 4.10 16.27 -2.36
N ILE A 482 5.13 16.65 -3.09
CA ILE A 482 6.52 16.17 -2.93
C ILE A 482 7.38 17.28 -2.37
N GLU A 483 8.23 16.98 -1.40
CA GLU A 483 9.23 17.90 -0.88
C GLU A 483 10.39 18.04 -1.87
N ILE A 484 10.57 19.24 -2.44
CA ILE A 484 11.67 19.52 -3.39
C ILE A 484 13.03 19.29 -2.74
N ALA A 485 13.15 19.52 -1.44
CA ALA A 485 14.38 19.33 -0.69
C ALA A 485 14.84 17.86 -0.63
N ALA A 486 13.94 16.89 -0.81
CA ALA A 486 14.25 15.46 -0.79
C ALA A 486 14.76 14.92 -2.13
N ILE A 487 14.41 15.57 -3.27
CA ILE A 487 14.70 15.07 -4.63
C ILE A 487 16.21 14.89 -4.89
N VAL A 488 17.01 15.90 -4.64
CA VAL A 488 18.47 15.81 -4.92
C VAL A 488 19.18 14.82 -3.99
N PRO A 489 18.90 14.81 -2.67
CA PRO A 489 19.48 13.82 -1.78
C PRO A 489 19.14 12.38 -2.19
N GLU A 490 17.88 12.10 -2.60
CA GLU A 490 17.44 10.78 -3.02
C GLU A 490 18.11 10.34 -4.33
N ALA A 491 18.08 11.16 -5.37
CA ALA A 491 18.76 10.88 -6.63
C ALA A 491 20.27 10.62 -6.41
N LYS A 492 20.92 11.37 -5.54
CA LYS A 492 22.33 11.15 -5.17
C LYS A 492 22.54 9.87 -4.37
N LEU A 493 21.62 9.51 -3.49
CA LEU A 493 21.66 8.25 -2.74
C LEU A 493 21.67 7.07 -3.73
N MET A 494 20.78 7.08 -4.72
CA MET A 494 20.72 6.06 -5.76
C MET A 494 22.01 6.02 -6.60
N MET A 495 22.44 7.17 -7.15
CA MET A 495 23.61 7.27 -8.01
C MET A 495 24.90 6.83 -7.30
N GLU A 496 25.10 7.26 -6.05
CA GLU A 496 26.29 6.89 -5.27
C GLU A 496 26.25 5.42 -4.86
N THR A 497 25.07 4.87 -4.58
CA THR A 497 24.91 3.42 -4.32
C THR A 497 25.31 2.60 -5.56
N LEU A 498 24.84 3.00 -6.76
CA LEU A 498 25.24 2.37 -8.02
C LEU A 498 26.77 2.43 -8.24
N ARG A 499 27.37 3.59 -7.95
CA ARG A 499 28.83 3.79 -8.06
C ARG A 499 29.59 2.89 -7.10
N ARG A 500 29.15 2.72 -5.86
CA ARG A 500 29.80 1.80 -4.90
C ARG A 500 29.67 0.34 -5.31
N ILE A 501 28.49 -0.07 -5.78
CA ILE A 501 28.26 -1.42 -6.32
C ILE A 501 29.22 -1.71 -7.48
N ALA A 502 29.47 -0.74 -8.36
CA ALA A 502 30.38 -0.89 -9.48
C ALA A 502 31.84 -1.18 -9.07
N HIS A 503 32.24 -0.74 -7.89
CA HIS A 503 33.58 -0.92 -7.32
C HIS A 503 33.68 -2.03 -6.27
N GLU A 504 32.59 -2.70 -5.94
CA GLU A 504 32.60 -3.82 -5.01
C GLU A 504 33.33 -5.01 -5.64
N LYS A 505 34.36 -5.49 -4.98
CA LYS A 505 35.08 -6.70 -5.44
C LYS A 505 34.18 -7.91 -5.18
N LYS A 506 34.05 -8.78 -6.20
CA LYS A 506 33.34 -10.06 -6.09
C LYS A 506 33.91 -10.91 -4.98
#